data_eaea56ef513fc8c511b1f26f450add3a
#
_entry.id   eaea56ef513fc8c511b1f26f450add3a
#
_cell.length_a   1.000
_cell.length_b   1.000
_cell.length_c   1.000
_cell.angle_alpha   90.00
_cell.angle_beta   90.00
_cell.angle_gamma   90.00
#
_symmetry.space_group_name_H-M   'P 1'
#
loop_
_entity.id
_entity.type
_entity.pdbx_description
1 polymer ?
#
loop_
_entity_poly.entity_id
_entity_poly.type
_entity_poly.pdbx_seq_one_letter_code
_entity_poly.pdbx_strand_id
1 'polypeptide(L)'
;KIPAIIDPNGPDGAPIGLFESGAILLYLAEKTGKLIGSNNADKAQITQWLMFQMGGLGPMFGQLGFFYKFAGAEIEDTRPKERYINEAKRLLAVVDKQLEGKDWIAGDYSIADIAIAPWLRALDFYGAREVTGWDNHKNAVAYLDRFLERPAVQKGLATPARPA
;
A
#
# COMPACT_ATOMS: atom_id res chain seq x y z
N LYS A 1 12.09 -12.94 4.35
CA LYS A 1 10.92 -12.08 4.67
C LYS A 1 9.70 -12.55 3.87
N ILE A 2 8.53 -12.21 4.34
CA ILE A 2 7.27 -12.43 3.65
C ILE A 2 6.79 -11.09 3.04
N PRO A 3 5.99 -11.14 1.95
CA PRO A 3 5.54 -12.36 1.25
C PRO A 3 6.61 -12.97 0.35
N ALA A 4 6.48 -14.28 0.11
CA ALA A 4 7.18 -15.00 -0.94
C ALA A 4 6.23 -16.06 -1.53
N ILE A 5 6.35 -16.33 -2.82
CA ILE A 5 5.56 -17.35 -3.50
C ILE A 5 6.45 -18.26 -4.34
N ILE A 6 5.95 -19.48 -4.59
CA ILE A 6 6.47 -20.37 -5.62
C ILE A 6 5.34 -20.62 -6.61
N ASP A 7 5.56 -20.28 -7.87
CA ASP A 7 4.65 -20.62 -8.96
C ASP A 7 5.21 -21.81 -9.72
N PRO A 8 4.56 -22.99 -9.66
CA PRO A 8 5.05 -24.16 -10.37
C PRO A 8 4.94 -24.05 -11.90
N ASN A 9 4.10 -23.14 -12.38
CA ASN A 9 3.84 -22.88 -13.79
C ASN A 9 4.30 -21.45 -14.15
N GLY A 10 5.56 -21.16 -13.88
CA GLY A 10 6.19 -19.87 -14.18
C GLY A 10 6.42 -19.65 -15.67
N PRO A 11 7.18 -18.60 -16.04
CA PRO A 11 7.55 -18.33 -17.41
C PRO A 11 8.22 -19.57 -18.05
N ASP A 12 7.98 -19.76 -19.33
CA ASP A 12 8.53 -20.89 -20.12
C ASP A 12 8.19 -22.28 -19.55
N GLY A 13 7.16 -22.38 -18.71
CA GLY A 13 6.72 -23.63 -18.12
C GLY A 13 7.61 -24.15 -16.98
N ALA A 14 8.58 -23.36 -16.51
CA ALA A 14 9.45 -23.71 -15.38
C ALA A 14 8.96 -23.11 -14.07
N PRO A 15 9.16 -23.78 -12.91
CA PRO A 15 8.85 -23.18 -11.61
C PRO A 15 9.68 -21.93 -11.34
N ILE A 16 9.04 -20.91 -10.72
CA ILE A 16 9.73 -19.67 -10.30
C ILE A 16 9.41 -19.33 -8.84
N GLY A 17 10.43 -18.95 -8.08
CA GLY A 17 10.29 -18.38 -6.72
C GLY A 17 10.40 -16.87 -6.78
N LEU A 18 9.46 -16.15 -6.14
CA LEU A 18 9.44 -14.70 -6.10
C LEU A 18 9.28 -14.20 -4.66
N PHE A 19 9.99 -13.15 -4.34
CA PHE A 19 9.79 -12.33 -3.15
C PHE A 19 9.64 -10.85 -3.58
N GLU A 20 9.45 -9.93 -2.65
CA GLU A 20 9.01 -8.55 -2.83
C GLU A 20 7.52 -8.47 -3.26
N SER A 21 6.69 -7.89 -2.39
CA SER A 21 5.24 -7.80 -2.64
C SER A 21 4.90 -7.07 -3.94
N GLY A 22 5.66 -6.02 -4.30
CA GLY A 22 5.47 -5.30 -5.56
C GLY A 22 5.80 -6.14 -6.79
N ALA A 23 6.89 -6.91 -6.74
CA ALA A 23 7.26 -7.84 -7.81
C ALA A 23 6.23 -8.96 -7.97
N ILE A 24 5.73 -9.50 -6.85
CA ILE A 24 4.69 -10.53 -6.85
C ILE A 24 3.39 -9.99 -7.44
N LEU A 25 2.97 -8.78 -7.05
CA LEU A 25 1.76 -8.15 -7.60
C LEU A 25 1.88 -7.93 -9.11
N LEU A 26 3.01 -7.39 -9.57
CA LEU A 26 3.26 -7.16 -10.99
C LEU A 26 3.25 -8.47 -11.78
N TYR A 27 3.98 -9.47 -11.30
CA TYR A 27 4.02 -10.79 -11.92
C TYR A 27 2.64 -11.44 -12.07
N LEU A 28 1.85 -11.44 -10.98
CA LEU A 28 0.52 -12.03 -10.99
C LEU A 28 -0.45 -11.26 -11.89
N ALA A 29 -0.35 -9.93 -11.91
CA ALA A 29 -1.17 -9.09 -12.77
C ALA A 29 -0.84 -9.33 -14.26
N GLU A 30 0.43 -9.41 -14.63
CA GLU A 30 0.87 -9.74 -15.99
C GLU A 30 0.47 -11.16 -16.40
N LYS A 31 0.70 -12.14 -15.53
CA LYS A 31 0.33 -13.55 -15.79
C LYS A 31 -1.16 -13.74 -16.01
N THR A 32 -1.99 -13.00 -15.30
CA THR A 32 -3.45 -13.14 -15.36
C THR A 32 -4.13 -12.16 -16.32
N GLY A 33 -3.42 -11.13 -16.78
CA GLY A 33 -3.98 -10.02 -17.55
C GLY A 33 -5.00 -9.18 -16.77
N LYS A 34 -4.94 -9.17 -15.42
CA LYS A 34 -5.91 -8.50 -14.55
C LYS A 34 -5.23 -7.46 -13.68
N LEU A 35 -5.97 -6.37 -13.34
CA LEU A 35 -5.55 -5.34 -12.38
C LEU A 35 -4.30 -4.56 -12.79
N ILE A 36 -4.00 -4.50 -14.09
CA ILE A 36 -2.82 -3.83 -14.65
C ILE A 36 -3.16 -2.88 -15.81
N GLY A 37 -4.44 -2.58 -15.99
CA GLY A 37 -4.93 -1.74 -17.09
C GLY A 37 -5.09 -2.50 -18.40
N SER A 38 -5.63 -1.82 -19.41
CA SER A 38 -5.99 -2.41 -20.70
C SER A 38 -4.99 -2.06 -21.82
N ASN A 39 -4.09 -1.12 -21.58
CA ASN A 39 -3.10 -0.65 -22.55
C ASN A 39 -1.78 -0.27 -21.87
N ASN A 40 -0.76 0.05 -22.66
CA ASN A 40 0.57 0.38 -22.14
C ASN A 40 0.61 1.66 -21.31
N ALA A 41 -0.26 2.64 -21.58
CA ALA A 41 -0.32 3.86 -20.79
C ALA A 41 -0.89 3.59 -19.40
N ASP A 42 -1.97 2.82 -19.30
CA ASP A 42 -2.55 2.39 -18.02
C ASP A 42 -1.51 1.58 -17.22
N LYS A 43 -0.86 0.61 -17.87
CA LYS A 43 0.21 -0.18 -17.25
C LYS A 43 1.33 0.69 -16.68
N ALA A 44 1.78 1.69 -17.42
CA ALA A 44 2.81 2.61 -16.97
C ALA A 44 2.35 3.43 -15.74
N GLN A 45 1.11 3.95 -15.76
CA GLN A 45 0.52 4.68 -14.64
C GLN A 45 0.40 3.79 -13.39
N ILE A 46 -0.11 2.59 -13.53
CA ILE A 46 -0.26 1.63 -12.41
C ILE A 46 1.11 1.27 -11.84
N THR A 47 2.09 0.99 -12.70
CA THR A 47 3.46 0.68 -12.28
C THR A 47 4.11 1.86 -11.55
N GLN A 48 3.92 3.09 -12.03
CA GLN A 48 4.41 4.30 -11.36
C GLN A 48 3.90 4.38 -9.91
N TRP A 49 2.59 4.18 -9.70
CA TRP A 49 2.00 4.24 -8.37
C TRP A 49 2.38 3.04 -7.48
N LEU A 50 2.58 1.87 -8.09
CA LEU A 50 3.16 0.73 -7.39
C LEU A 50 4.57 1.06 -6.88
N MET A 51 5.43 1.66 -7.73
CA MET A 51 6.78 2.05 -7.33
C MET A 51 6.79 3.21 -6.32
N PHE A 52 5.84 4.15 -6.42
CA PHE A 52 5.65 5.19 -5.39
C PHE A 52 5.39 4.57 -4.01
N GLN A 53 4.59 3.51 -3.95
CA GLN A 53 4.37 2.80 -2.68
C GLN A 53 5.64 2.07 -2.24
N MET A 54 6.29 1.30 -3.11
CA MET A 54 7.45 0.46 -2.76
C MET A 54 8.67 1.30 -2.35
N GLY A 55 8.94 2.40 -3.03
CA GLY A 55 10.12 3.24 -2.78
C GLY A 55 9.91 4.35 -1.75
N GLY A 56 8.67 4.70 -1.46
CA GLY A 56 8.36 5.87 -0.61
C GLY A 56 7.33 5.58 0.46
N LEU A 57 6.07 5.44 0.08
CA LEU A 57 4.96 5.42 1.05
C LEU A 57 5.11 4.27 2.06
N GLY A 58 5.31 3.04 1.60
CA GLY A 58 5.46 1.89 2.47
C GLY A 58 6.63 2.01 3.45
N PRO A 59 7.86 2.26 2.99
CA PRO A 59 9.01 2.45 3.86
C PRO A 59 8.82 3.57 4.87
N MET A 60 8.30 4.73 4.46
CA MET A 60 8.15 5.88 5.36
C MET A 60 7.04 5.69 6.39
N PHE A 61 5.92 5.07 6.01
CA PHE A 61 4.86 4.68 6.96
C PHE A 61 5.33 3.59 7.93
N GLY A 62 6.19 2.67 7.47
CA GLY A 62 6.84 1.69 8.34
C GLY A 62 7.74 2.34 9.38
N GLN A 63 8.53 3.34 8.99
CA GLN A 63 9.35 4.13 9.91
C GLN A 63 8.50 4.97 10.87
N LEU A 64 7.41 5.58 10.37
CA LEU A 64 6.44 6.23 11.25
C LEU A 64 5.95 5.27 12.33
N GLY A 65 5.53 4.06 11.95
CA GLY A 65 5.08 3.05 12.91
C GLY A 65 6.16 2.71 13.95
N PHE A 66 7.40 2.55 13.51
CA PHE A 66 8.52 2.25 14.40
C PHE A 66 8.73 3.36 15.45
N PHE A 67 8.86 4.61 15.02
CA PHE A 67 9.16 5.74 15.91
C PHE A 67 7.95 6.28 16.67
N TYR A 68 6.74 5.95 16.25
CA TYR A 68 5.53 6.49 16.90
C TYR A 68 4.87 5.49 17.85
N LYS A 69 4.90 4.19 17.55
CA LYS A 69 4.20 3.14 18.29
C LYS A 69 5.09 2.05 18.88
N PHE A 70 6.16 1.65 18.16
CA PHE A 70 7.00 0.53 18.57
C PHE A 70 8.23 1.00 19.37
N ALA A 71 9.27 0.20 19.43
CA ALA A 71 10.46 0.45 20.24
C ALA A 71 11.09 1.85 20.04
N GLY A 72 10.96 2.42 18.84
CA GLY A 72 11.42 3.78 18.57
C GLY A 72 10.63 4.88 19.29
N ALA A 73 9.44 4.57 19.83
CA ALA A 73 8.63 5.54 20.57
C ALA A 73 9.28 5.96 21.91
N GLU A 74 10.14 5.11 22.46
CA GLU A 74 10.86 5.35 23.72
C GLU A 74 12.14 6.18 23.54
N ILE A 75 12.53 6.49 22.28
CA ILE A 75 13.70 7.31 21.98
C ILE A 75 13.40 8.75 22.38
N GLU A 76 14.23 9.31 23.29
CA GLU A 76 14.06 10.68 23.82
C GLU A 76 14.23 11.76 22.75
N ASP A 77 15.13 11.54 21.77
CA ASP A 77 15.30 12.44 20.64
C ASP A 77 14.06 12.40 19.73
N THR A 78 13.28 13.48 19.70
CA THR A 78 12.03 13.56 18.92
C THR A 78 12.24 13.74 17.41
N ARG A 79 13.44 14.16 16.99
CA ARG A 79 13.73 14.48 15.58
C ARG A 79 13.43 13.35 14.59
N PRO A 80 13.78 12.07 14.85
CA PRO A 80 13.39 10.97 13.95
C PRO A 80 11.88 10.81 13.86
N LYS A 81 11.16 10.85 15.00
CA LYS A 81 9.69 10.76 15.05
C LYS A 81 9.05 11.88 14.22
N GLU A 82 9.44 13.12 14.46
CA GLU A 82 8.92 14.31 13.75
C GLU A 82 9.21 14.24 12.25
N ARG A 83 10.42 13.79 11.88
CA ARG A 83 10.78 13.59 10.47
C ARG A 83 9.80 12.65 9.76
N TYR A 84 9.50 11.49 10.35
CA TYR A 84 8.63 10.51 9.70
C TYR A 84 7.15 10.88 9.77
N ILE A 85 6.71 11.60 10.80
CA ILE A 85 5.38 12.22 10.82
C ILE A 85 5.23 13.21 9.65
N ASN A 86 6.21 14.09 9.46
CA ASN A 86 6.16 15.10 8.41
C ASN A 86 6.22 14.45 7.00
N GLU A 87 7.04 13.43 6.82
CA GLU A 87 7.11 12.72 5.55
C GLU A 87 5.81 11.93 5.26
N ALA A 88 5.21 11.31 6.27
CA ALA A 88 3.92 10.65 6.13
C ALA A 88 2.81 11.64 5.74
N LYS A 89 2.77 12.84 6.36
CA LYS A 89 1.86 13.93 5.95
C LYS A 89 2.03 14.30 4.48
N ARG A 90 3.28 14.49 4.05
CA ARG A 90 3.58 14.85 2.66
C ARG A 90 3.12 13.78 1.68
N LEU A 91 3.42 12.50 1.96
CA LEU A 91 3.02 11.38 1.11
C LEU A 91 1.50 11.18 1.09
N LEU A 92 0.85 11.36 2.24
CA LEU A 92 -0.61 11.31 2.34
C LEU A 92 -1.27 12.41 1.50
N ALA A 93 -0.74 13.63 1.53
CA ALA A 93 -1.24 14.72 0.70
C ALA A 93 -1.09 14.44 -0.81
N VAL A 94 -0.01 13.75 -1.22
CA VAL A 94 0.16 13.32 -2.62
C VAL A 94 -0.91 12.30 -3.02
N VAL A 95 -1.19 11.32 -2.15
CA VAL A 95 -2.25 10.32 -2.40
C VAL A 95 -3.62 10.97 -2.45
N ASP A 96 -3.93 11.85 -1.50
CA ASP A 96 -5.22 12.55 -1.47
C ASP A 96 -5.46 13.38 -2.71
N LYS A 97 -4.45 14.15 -3.14
CA LYS A 97 -4.53 14.94 -4.38
C LYS A 97 -4.69 14.06 -5.62
N GLN A 98 -4.01 12.92 -5.69
CA GLN A 98 -4.13 11.99 -6.82
C GLN A 98 -5.54 11.42 -6.95
N LEU A 99 -6.22 11.24 -5.82
CA LEU A 99 -7.58 10.70 -5.75
C LEU A 99 -8.68 11.75 -6.02
N GLU A 100 -8.32 13.02 -6.23
CA GLU A 100 -9.29 14.06 -6.55
C GLU A 100 -10.06 13.71 -7.83
N GLY A 101 -11.38 13.53 -7.71
CA GLY A 101 -12.26 13.13 -8.80
C GLY A 101 -12.09 11.69 -9.30
N LYS A 102 -11.44 10.83 -8.52
CA LYS A 102 -11.18 9.43 -8.89
C LYS A 102 -11.59 8.48 -7.77
N ASP A 103 -12.06 7.31 -8.16
CA ASP A 103 -12.35 6.22 -7.24
C ASP A 103 -11.10 5.43 -6.84
N TRP A 104 -10.12 5.29 -7.75
CA TRP A 104 -8.91 4.50 -7.60
C TRP A 104 -7.69 5.27 -8.05
N ILE A 105 -6.51 4.89 -7.51
CA ILE A 105 -5.24 5.61 -7.71
C ILE A 105 -4.91 5.85 -9.19
N ALA A 106 -5.11 4.85 -10.03
CA ALA A 106 -4.80 4.92 -11.46
C ALA A 106 -6.06 4.99 -12.37
N GLY A 107 -7.21 5.35 -11.80
CA GLY A 107 -8.50 5.39 -12.48
C GLY A 107 -9.34 4.15 -12.21
N ASP A 108 -8.90 2.98 -12.64
CA ASP A 108 -9.52 1.70 -12.35
C ASP A 108 -8.79 0.99 -11.19
N TYR A 109 -9.52 0.12 -10.48
CA TYR A 109 -8.94 -0.70 -9.40
C TYR A 109 -7.82 -1.59 -9.91
N SER A 110 -6.65 -1.51 -9.29
CA SER A 110 -5.42 -2.12 -9.78
C SER A 110 -4.50 -2.62 -8.67
N ILE A 111 -3.36 -3.19 -9.04
CA ILE A 111 -2.30 -3.58 -8.10
C ILE A 111 -1.72 -2.38 -7.34
N ALA A 112 -1.83 -1.15 -7.85
CA ALA A 112 -1.42 0.05 -7.13
C ALA A 112 -2.28 0.27 -5.87
N ASP A 113 -3.60 0.05 -5.97
CA ASP A 113 -4.53 0.16 -4.83
C ASP A 113 -4.27 -0.93 -3.80
N ILE A 114 -4.02 -2.17 -4.26
CA ILE A 114 -3.67 -3.30 -3.38
C ILE A 114 -2.39 -3.01 -2.59
N ALA A 115 -1.44 -2.30 -3.18
CA ALA A 115 -0.19 -1.94 -2.52
C ALA A 115 -0.34 -0.74 -1.57
N ILE A 116 -1.10 0.31 -1.93
CA ILE A 116 -1.18 1.58 -1.21
C ILE A 116 -2.15 1.51 -0.02
N ALA A 117 -3.36 1.01 -0.23
CA ALA A 117 -4.43 1.09 0.77
C ALA A 117 -4.10 0.41 2.13
N PRO A 118 -3.39 -0.74 2.18
CA PRO A 118 -2.99 -1.34 3.44
C PRO A 118 -2.10 -0.44 4.31
N TRP A 119 -1.27 0.41 3.70
CA TRP A 119 -0.42 1.35 4.42
C TRP A 119 -1.22 2.53 4.98
N LEU A 120 -2.22 3.03 4.25
CA LEU A 120 -3.15 4.04 4.77
C LEU A 120 -3.91 3.48 5.99
N ARG A 121 -4.40 2.25 5.89
CA ARG A 121 -5.05 1.54 7.01
C ARG A 121 -4.12 1.37 8.22
N ALA A 122 -2.83 1.23 8.00
CA ALA A 122 -1.86 1.08 9.09
C ALA A 122 -1.79 2.29 10.03
N LEU A 123 -2.21 3.49 9.59
CA LEU A 123 -2.31 4.67 10.44
C LEU A 123 -3.24 4.45 11.65
N ASP A 124 -4.32 3.69 11.47
CA ASP A 124 -5.19 3.27 12.58
C ASP A 124 -4.43 2.41 13.59
N PHE A 125 -3.78 1.39 13.07
CA PHE A 125 -3.02 0.46 13.91
C PHE A 125 -1.90 1.17 14.67
N TYR A 126 -1.28 2.17 14.07
CA TYR A 126 -0.24 2.99 14.73
C TYR A 126 -0.83 4.00 15.72
N GLY A 127 -2.12 4.33 15.66
CA GLY A 127 -2.73 5.44 16.39
C GLY A 127 -2.26 6.80 15.87
N ALA A 128 -1.87 6.88 14.60
CA ALA A 128 -1.19 8.04 14.01
C ALA A 128 -2.10 8.90 13.12
N ARG A 129 -3.42 8.66 13.08
CA ARG A 129 -4.36 9.44 12.27
C ARG A 129 -4.32 10.93 12.61
N GLU A 130 -4.41 11.29 13.89
CA GLU A 130 -4.42 12.68 14.32
C GLU A 130 -3.13 13.40 13.93
N VAL A 131 -1.96 12.83 14.28
CA VAL A 131 -0.67 13.46 14.01
C VAL A 131 -0.33 13.56 12.54
N THR A 132 -0.91 12.72 11.69
CA THR A 132 -0.76 12.81 10.23
C THR A 132 -1.80 13.70 9.57
N GLY A 133 -2.82 14.14 10.30
CA GLY A 133 -3.92 14.94 9.76
C GLY A 133 -4.85 14.15 8.84
N TRP A 134 -4.99 12.84 9.07
CA TRP A 134 -5.77 11.91 8.24
C TRP A 134 -7.15 12.44 7.86
N ASP A 135 -7.90 12.97 8.82
CA ASP A 135 -9.29 13.41 8.62
C ASP A 135 -9.43 14.65 7.71
N ASN A 136 -8.33 15.34 7.41
CA ASN A 136 -8.30 16.44 6.45
C ASN A 136 -8.19 15.96 5.00
N HIS A 137 -7.78 14.71 4.79
CA HIS A 137 -7.57 14.08 3.47
C HIS A 137 -8.82 13.32 3.03
N LYS A 138 -9.86 14.07 2.62
CA LYS A 138 -11.20 13.51 2.34
C LYS A 138 -11.24 12.48 1.23
N ASN A 139 -10.40 12.67 0.18
CA ASN A 139 -10.33 11.71 -0.92
C ASN A 139 -9.68 10.39 -0.48
N ALA A 140 -8.60 10.48 0.31
CA ALA A 140 -7.92 9.30 0.86
C ALA A 140 -8.79 8.53 1.85
N VAL A 141 -9.60 9.24 2.67
CA VAL A 141 -10.58 8.62 3.58
C VAL A 141 -11.61 7.84 2.78
N ALA A 142 -12.31 8.49 1.84
CA ALA A 142 -13.34 7.85 1.02
C ALA A 142 -12.79 6.68 0.19
N TYR A 143 -11.56 6.81 -0.30
CA TYR A 143 -10.86 5.75 -1.02
C TYR A 143 -10.59 4.53 -0.13
N LEU A 144 -10.09 4.74 1.08
CA LEU A 144 -9.81 3.63 2.00
C LEU A 144 -11.09 2.91 2.39
N ASP A 145 -12.17 3.63 2.67
CA ASP A 145 -13.48 3.04 2.99
C ASP A 145 -13.97 2.16 1.82
N ARG A 146 -13.95 2.68 0.60
CA ARG A 146 -14.30 1.93 -0.62
C ARG A 146 -13.42 0.70 -0.83
N PHE A 147 -12.12 0.81 -0.56
CA PHE A 147 -11.20 -0.32 -0.65
C PHE A 147 -11.57 -1.42 0.34
N LEU A 148 -11.86 -1.06 1.59
CA LEU A 148 -12.20 -2.00 2.65
C LEU A 148 -13.57 -2.68 2.45
N GLU A 149 -14.51 -2.06 1.72
CA GLU A 149 -15.80 -2.66 1.37
C GLU A 149 -15.71 -3.78 0.34
N ARG A 150 -14.61 -3.90 -0.38
CA ARG A 150 -14.45 -4.93 -1.42
C ARG A 150 -14.43 -6.34 -0.81
N PRO A 151 -15.28 -7.28 -1.28
CA PRO A 151 -15.34 -8.63 -0.72
C PRO A 151 -14.00 -9.37 -0.76
N ALA A 152 -13.21 -9.19 -1.84
CA ALA A 152 -11.89 -9.80 -1.96
C ALA A 152 -10.89 -9.24 -0.92
N VAL A 153 -10.99 -7.94 -0.59
CA VAL A 153 -10.17 -7.29 0.44
C VAL A 153 -10.55 -7.84 1.82
N GLN A 154 -11.84 -7.91 2.13
CA GLN A 154 -12.34 -8.46 3.39
C GLN A 154 -11.88 -9.92 3.59
N LYS A 155 -11.99 -10.74 2.54
CA LYS A 155 -11.46 -12.11 2.56
C LYS A 155 -9.96 -12.13 2.81
N GLY A 156 -9.19 -11.28 2.13
CA GLY A 156 -7.73 -11.18 2.29
C GLY A 156 -7.33 -10.77 3.71
N LEU A 157 -8.05 -9.80 4.31
CA LEU A 157 -7.81 -9.34 5.67
C LEU A 157 -8.12 -10.40 6.74
N ALA A 158 -8.98 -11.36 6.43
CA ALA A 158 -9.35 -12.48 7.31
C ALA A 158 -8.51 -13.75 7.06
N THR A 159 -7.55 -13.72 6.14
CA THR A 159 -6.77 -14.90 5.74
C THR A 159 -5.26 -14.66 5.92
N PRO A 160 -4.53 -15.52 6.66
CA PRO A 160 -5.07 -16.63 7.47
C PRO A 160 -5.90 -16.15 8.65
N ALA A 161 -6.79 -17.00 9.15
CA ALA A 161 -7.51 -16.68 10.38
C ALA A 161 -6.52 -16.40 11.52
N ARG A 162 -6.78 -15.33 12.29
CA ARG A 162 -5.94 -15.05 13.47
C ARG A 162 -6.13 -16.17 14.49
N PRO A 163 -5.04 -16.67 15.10
CA PRO A 163 -5.19 -17.54 16.26
C PRO A 163 -6.03 -16.84 17.34
N ALA A 164 -6.91 -17.59 17.97
CA ALA A 164 -7.71 -17.11 19.10
C ALA A 164 -6.81 -16.73 20.29
#